data_1b7071d7885dcb93d569f73991a82403
#
_entry.id   1b7071d7885dcb93d569f73991a82403
#
_cell.length_a   1.000
_cell.length_b   1.000
_cell.length_c   1.000
_cell.angle_alpha   90.00
_cell.angle_beta   90.00
_cell.angle_gamma   90.00
#
_symmetry.space_group_name_H-M   'P 1'
#
loop_
_entity.id
_entity.type
_entity.pdbx_description
1 polymer ?
#
loop_
_entity_poly.entity_id
_entity_poly.type
_entity_poly.pdbx_seq_one_letter_code
_entity_poly.pdbx_strand_id
1 'polypeptide(L)' 'MRRDSSETKRKILTVCVRLFLKQGYKNTSVSQIVDEAGVARGSYLNLFPTKDKIL' A
#
# COMPACT_ATOMS: atom_id res chain seq x y z
N MET A 1 10.67 -13.03 -16.00
CA MET A 1 10.26 -12.88 -15.46
C MET A 1 9.15 -12.18 -15.33
N ARG A 2 8.45 -12.22 -14.87
CA ARG A 2 7.48 -11.59 -14.81
C ARG A 2 7.34 -10.92 -13.63
N ARG A 3 6.90 -9.88 -13.49
CA ARG A 3 6.78 -9.25 -12.40
C ARG A 3 5.54 -9.43 -11.95
N ASP A 4 5.14 -9.93 -11.07
CA ASP A 4 3.86 -10.05 -10.78
C ASP A 4 3.42 -9.19 -9.73
N SER A 5 2.18 -9.07 -9.47
CA SER A 5 1.64 -8.20 -8.50
C SER A 5 2.00 -8.62 -7.13
N SER A 6 2.45 -9.79 -6.94
CA SER A 6 2.85 -10.25 -5.64
C SER A 6 3.97 -9.43 -5.10
N GLU A 7 4.89 -9.07 -5.94
CA GLU A 7 6.00 -8.30 -5.53
C GLU A 7 5.59 -6.92 -5.13
N THR A 8 4.73 -6.29 -5.87
CA THR A 8 4.25 -4.97 -5.57
C THR A 8 3.44 -5.02 -4.28
N LYS A 9 2.62 -6.04 -4.14
CA LYS A 9 1.81 -6.19 -2.98
C LYS A 9 2.66 -6.33 -1.73
N ARG A 10 3.71 -7.10 -1.80
CA ARG A 10 4.60 -7.30 -0.72
C ARG A 10 5.26 -6.00 -0.31
N LYS A 11 5.69 -5.21 -1.26
CA LYS A 11 6.31 -3.97 -0.97
C LYS A 11 5.34 -3.08 -0.25
N ILE A 12 4.11 -3.00 -0.73
CA ILE A 12 3.10 -2.17 -0.11
C ILE A 12 2.80 -2.62 1.30
N LEU A 13 2.67 -3.92 1.49
CA LEU A 13 2.36 -4.43 2.81
C LEU A 13 3.49 -4.15 3.80
N THR A 14 4.71 -4.27 3.36
CA THR A 14 5.84 -4.01 4.20
C THR A 14 5.84 -2.55 4.64
N VAL A 15 5.56 -1.67 3.71
CA VAL A 15 5.53 -0.25 4.00
C VAL A 15 4.38 0.07 4.95
N CYS A 16 3.24 -0.56 4.73
CA CYS A 16 2.10 -0.34 5.59
C CYS A 16 2.43 -0.67 7.04
N VAL A 17 2.98 -1.84 7.25
CA VAL A 17 3.33 -2.28 8.59
C VAL A 17 4.32 -1.31 9.21
N ARG A 18 5.33 -0.92 8.45
CA ARG A 18 6.32 -0.03 8.93
C ARG A 18 5.73 1.28 9.35
N LEU A 19 4.90 1.88 8.52
CA LEU A 19 4.31 3.15 8.85
C LEU A 19 3.31 3.04 9.99
N PHE A 20 2.58 1.95 10.06
CA PHE A 20 1.60 1.76 11.12
C PHE A 20 2.32 1.69 12.48
N LEU A 21 3.43 1.02 12.51
CA LEU A 21 4.18 0.90 13.74
C LEU A 21 4.88 2.20 14.10
N LYS A 22 5.26 2.93 13.08
CA LYS A 22 5.95 4.16 13.32
C LYS A 22 5.04 5.30 13.73
N GLN A 23 3.97 5.51 13.06
CA GLN A 23 3.09 6.62 13.36
C GLN A 23 1.63 6.27 13.59
N GLY A 24 1.28 5.04 13.46
CA GLY A 24 -0.09 4.63 13.71
C GLY A 24 -0.93 4.58 12.46
N TYR A 25 -1.88 3.71 12.45
CA TYR A 25 -2.75 3.51 11.33
C TYR A 25 -3.50 4.78 10.96
N LYS A 26 -4.07 5.45 11.93
CA LYS A 26 -4.79 6.64 11.69
C LYS A 26 -3.99 7.75 11.09
N ASN A 27 -2.72 7.76 11.34
CA ASN A 27 -1.86 8.81 10.83
C ASN A 27 -1.16 8.43 9.52
N THR A 28 -1.56 7.33 8.93
CA THR A 28 -0.93 6.87 7.70
C THR A 28 -1.91 7.04 6.56
N SER A 29 -1.47 7.61 5.47
CA SER A 29 -2.36 7.79 4.34
C SER A 29 -1.86 7.03 3.13
N VAL A 30 -2.71 6.85 2.15
CA VAL A 30 -2.35 6.12 0.94
C VAL A 30 -1.19 6.84 0.25
N SER A 31 -1.20 8.13 0.26
CA SER A 31 -0.14 8.90 -0.36
C SER A 31 1.20 8.54 0.23
N GLN A 32 1.25 8.42 1.53
CA GLN A 32 2.48 8.08 2.20
C GLN A 32 2.90 6.67 1.86
N ILE A 33 1.96 5.77 1.83
CA ILE A 33 2.25 4.39 1.54
C ILE A 33 2.83 4.23 0.15
N VAL A 34 2.18 4.78 -0.86
CA VAL A 34 2.66 4.62 -2.22
C VAL A 34 3.99 5.33 -2.43
N ASP A 35 4.16 6.43 -1.76
CA ASP A 35 5.38 7.19 -1.87
C ASP A 35 6.55 6.39 -1.29
N GLU A 36 6.35 5.82 -0.13
CA GLU A 36 7.39 5.04 0.51
C GLU A 36 7.64 3.74 -0.26
N ALA A 37 6.61 3.12 -0.75
CA ALA A 37 6.75 1.89 -1.47
C ALA A 37 7.29 2.10 -2.88
N GLY A 38 7.25 3.32 -3.35
CA GLY A 38 7.73 3.62 -4.67
C GLY A 38 6.85 3.05 -5.76
N VAL A 39 5.55 3.01 -5.52
CA VAL A 39 4.63 2.50 -6.53
C VAL A 39 3.63 3.56 -6.88
N ALA A 40 2.94 3.38 -7.97
CA ALA A 40 1.96 4.36 -8.41
C ALA A 40 0.71 4.18 -7.58
N ARG A 41 0.01 5.26 -7.36
CA ARG A 41 -1.21 5.21 -6.60
C ARG A 41 -2.20 4.29 -7.27
N GLY A 42 -2.25 4.27 -8.59
CA GLY A 42 -3.13 3.41 -9.32
C GLY A 42 -2.88 1.94 -9.02
N SER A 43 -1.62 1.59 -8.88
CA SER A 43 -1.25 0.21 -8.58
C SER A 43 -1.77 -0.17 -7.21
N TYR A 44 -1.64 0.75 -6.28
CA TYR A 44 -2.09 0.50 -4.92
C TYR A 44 -3.60 0.25 -4.94
N LEU A 45 -4.35 1.11 -5.60
CA LEU A 45 -5.79 0.99 -5.64
C LEU A 45 -6.24 -0.26 -6.38
N ASN A 46 -5.43 -0.71 -7.28
CA ASN A 46 -5.74 -1.89 -8.02
C ASN A 46 -5.63 -3.12 -7.15
N LEU A 47 -4.64 -3.17 -6.31
CA LEU A 47 -4.43 -4.30 -5.43
C LEU A 47 -5.29 -4.21 -4.18
N PHE A 48 -5.60 -3.00 -3.75
CA PHE A 48 -6.39 -2.83 -2.54
C PHE A 48 -7.55 -1.89 -2.81
N PRO A 49 -8.52 -2.36 -3.51
CA PRO A 49 -9.64 -1.51 -3.87
C PRO A 49 -10.54 -1.35 -2.73
N THR A 50 -10.21 -0.80 -1.72
CA THR A 50 -10.95 -0.78 -0.64
C THR A 50 -11.93 0.11 -0.45
N LYS A 51 -11.93 0.68 0.33
CA LYS A 51 -12.68 1.57 0.69
C LYS A 51 -14.02 1.38 0.43
N ASP A 52 -14.52 1.51 -0.39
CA ASP A 52 -15.79 1.43 -0.65
C ASP A 52 -16.28 0.11 -0.50
N LYS A 53 -15.66 -0.76 -0.81
CA LYS A 53 -16.05 -1.97 -0.78
C LYS A 53 -16.24 -2.45 0.48
N ILE A 54 -15.88 -2.17 1.23
CA ILE A 54 -15.91 -2.60 2.46
C ILE A 54 -17.01 -2.66 3.03
N LEU A 55 -17.52 -2.46 2.96
CA LEU A 55 -18.46 -2.55 3.52
C LEU A 55 -18.93 -2.89 3.60
#